data_6cfa852a6ab1ad81c1061df977d23a81
#
_entry.id   6cfa852a6ab1ad81c1061df977d23a81
#
_cell.length_a   1.000
_cell.length_b   1.000
_cell.length_c   1.000
_cell.angle_alpha   90.00
_cell.angle_beta   90.00
_cell.angle_gamma   90.00
#
_symmetry.space_group_name_H-M   'P 1'
#
loop_
_entity.id
_entity.type
_entity.pdbx_description
1 polymer ?
#
loop_
_entity_poly.entity_id
_entity_poly.type
_entity_poly.pdbx_seq_one_letter_code
_entity_poly.pdbx_strand_id
1 'polypeptide(L)'
;MEEIIKPVSKELLKAELTEDRRLRMTNKSNNQIYIITHQNAPNVMREIGRLREIAFRAAGGGTGLSMDIDEYDTMEHPYKQLIVWNPEAEEILGGYRYLLGTDVRFDEAGAPILATSHMFHFSDAFIKEYLPQTIELGRSFVTLEYQSTRAGSKGLFALDNLWDGLGALTVVMPNVKYFFGKVTMYPSYHRRGRDMILYFLKKHFNDREELVTPMEPLILETSDEELRTLFCKDTFKEDYKILNTEIRKLGYNIPPLVNAYMSLSPTMRMFGTAINYEFGDVEETGILIAVDEILEDKRIRHIQTFI
;
A
#
# COMPACT_ATOMS: atom_id res chain seq x y z
N MET A 1 -12.66 16.79 12.91
CA MET A 1 -12.57 16.38 11.48
C MET A 1 -13.26 17.43 10.63
N GLU A 2 -12.60 17.89 9.59
CA GLU A 2 -13.15 18.84 8.62
C GLU A 2 -14.23 18.19 7.75
N GLU A 3 -15.11 19.03 7.17
CA GLU A 3 -16.03 18.59 6.13
C GLU A 3 -15.25 18.24 4.85
N ILE A 4 -15.54 17.10 4.26
CA ILE A 4 -14.88 16.67 3.03
C ILE A 4 -15.36 17.51 1.85
N ILE A 5 -14.46 17.93 0.97
CA ILE A 5 -14.77 18.72 -0.23
C ILE A 5 -15.84 18.03 -1.10
N LYS A 6 -16.56 18.83 -1.89
CA LYS A 6 -17.49 18.29 -2.90
C LYS A 6 -16.74 17.55 -4.00
N PRO A 7 -17.37 16.54 -4.64
CA PRO A 7 -16.80 15.88 -5.81
C PRO A 7 -16.37 16.87 -6.90
N VAL A 8 -15.24 16.60 -7.53
CA VAL A 8 -14.79 17.35 -8.70
C VAL A 8 -15.65 16.93 -9.91
N SER A 9 -15.98 17.88 -10.79
CA SER A 9 -16.82 17.56 -11.95
C SER A 9 -16.13 16.58 -12.90
N LYS A 10 -16.91 15.66 -13.48
CA LYS A 10 -16.40 14.62 -14.37
C LYS A 10 -15.74 15.20 -15.62
N GLU A 11 -16.22 16.36 -16.10
CA GLU A 11 -15.64 17.07 -17.25
C GLU A 11 -14.21 17.51 -16.99
N LEU A 12 -13.93 18.03 -15.77
CA LEU A 12 -12.58 18.43 -15.38
C LEU A 12 -11.66 17.22 -15.24
N LEU A 13 -12.15 16.12 -14.68
CA LEU A 13 -11.37 14.88 -14.57
C LEU A 13 -11.00 14.33 -15.95
N LYS A 14 -11.97 14.24 -16.87
CA LYS A 14 -11.75 13.75 -18.24
C LYS A 14 -10.79 14.64 -19.02
N ALA A 15 -10.85 15.95 -18.83
CA ALA A 15 -9.95 16.89 -19.51
C ALA A 15 -8.47 16.68 -19.11
N GLU A 16 -8.22 16.17 -17.89
CA GLU A 16 -6.86 15.91 -17.41
C GLU A 16 -6.40 14.46 -17.62
N LEU A 17 -7.31 13.50 -17.87
CA LEU A 17 -6.98 12.10 -18.13
C LEU A 17 -6.73 11.87 -19.63
N THR A 18 -5.64 12.43 -20.12
CA THR A 18 -5.25 12.39 -21.53
C THR A 18 -4.48 11.12 -21.90
N GLU A 19 -4.42 10.79 -23.18
CA GLU A 19 -3.80 9.56 -23.71
C GLU A 19 -2.32 9.43 -23.34
N ASP A 20 -1.58 10.54 -23.33
CA ASP A 20 -0.16 10.58 -22.97
C ASP A 20 0.13 10.26 -21.50
N ARG A 21 -0.88 10.29 -20.65
CA ARG A 21 -0.80 9.92 -19.22
C ARG A 21 -1.31 8.50 -18.97
N ARG A 22 -1.93 7.87 -19.97
CA ARG A 22 -2.43 6.52 -19.84
C ARG A 22 -1.30 5.50 -19.91
N LEU A 23 -1.13 4.72 -18.85
CA LEU A 23 -0.14 3.66 -18.79
C LEU A 23 -0.60 2.43 -19.59
N ARG A 24 -1.83 1.97 -19.33
CA ARG A 24 -2.41 0.79 -19.98
C ARG A 24 -3.91 0.65 -19.74
N MET A 25 -4.52 -0.29 -20.44
CA MET A 25 -5.82 -0.86 -20.07
C MET A 25 -5.63 -1.95 -19.01
N THR A 26 -6.63 -2.16 -18.16
CA THR A 26 -6.63 -3.27 -17.22
C THR A 26 -6.93 -4.60 -17.91
N ASN A 27 -6.46 -5.71 -17.31
CA ASN A 27 -6.72 -7.05 -17.85
C ASN A 27 -8.19 -7.44 -17.79
N LYS A 28 -8.95 -6.84 -16.88
CA LYS A 28 -10.38 -7.09 -16.67
C LYS A 28 -11.15 -5.78 -16.54
N SER A 29 -12.39 -5.81 -17.01
CA SER A 29 -13.37 -4.71 -16.87
C SER A 29 -13.07 -3.47 -17.72
N ASN A 30 -12.15 -3.52 -18.68
CA ASN A 30 -11.82 -2.42 -19.61
C ASN A 30 -11.60 -1.06 -18.93
N ASN A 31 -11.05 -1.07 -17.72
CA ASN A 31 -10.67 0.15 -17.02
C ASN A 31 -9.33 0.67 -17.56
N GLN A 32 -9.04 1.91 -17.29
CA GLN A 32 -7.84 2.61 -17.75
C GLN A 32 -6.95 2.94 -16.55
N ILE A 33 -5.65 2.72 -16.69
CA ILE A 33 -4.67 3.07 -15.67
C ILE A 33 -3.90 4.30 -16.13
N TYR A 34 -3.89 5.33 -15.27
CA TYR A 34 -3.19 6.58 -15.53
C TYR A 34 -2.10 6.83 -14.49
N ILE A 35 -1.05 7.55 -14.92
CA ILE A 35 -0.03 8.11 -14.03
C ILE A 35 -0.12 9.63 -14.12
N ILE A 36 -0.38 10.27 -12.97
CA ILE A 36 -0.49 11.72 -12.88
C ILE A 36 0.31 12.28 -11.70
N THR A 37 0.48 13.59 -11.70
CA THR A 37 0.97 14.38 -10.56
C THR A 37 0.03 15.58 -10.34
N HIS A 38 0.13 16.24 -9.19
CA HIS A 38 -0.65 17.46 -8.94
C HIS A 38 -0.34 18.59 -9.96
N GLN A 39 0.87 18.56 -10.56
CA GLN A 39 1.31 19.58 -11.54
C GLN A 39 0.62 19.41 -12.89
N ASN A 40 0.42 18.16 -13.35
CA ASN A 40 -0.15 17.89 -14.67
C ASN A 40 -1.64 17.55 -14.64
N ALA A 41 -2.22 17.22 -13.47
CA ALA A 41 -3.63 16.89 -13.32
C ALA A 41 -4.16 17.34 -11.94
N PRO A 42 -4.22 18.67 -11.67
CA PRO A 42 -4.58 19.21 -10.36
C PRO A 42 -6.02 18.88 -9.94
N ASN A 43 -6.97 18.80 -10.87
CA ASN A 43 -8.35 18.43 -10.55
C ASN A 43 -8.47 16.93 -10.22
N VAL A 44 -7.78 16.07 -10.98
CA VAL A 44 -7.70 14.63 -10.66
C VAL A 44 -7.04 14.43 -9.30
N MET A 45 -5.97 15.18 -8.98
CA MET A 45 -5.32 15.11 -7.67
C MET A 45 -6.26 15.49 -6.53
N ARG A 46 -7.06 16.55 -6.69
CA ARG A 46 -8.08 16.95 -5.70
C ARG A 46 -9.12 15.85 -5.47
N GLU A 47 -9.58 15.21 -6.55
CA GLU A 47 -10.54 14.10 -6.43
C GLU A 47 -9.90 12.89 -5.75
N ILE A 48 -8.64 12.57 -6.05
CA ILE A 48 -7.88 11.52 -5.34
C ILE A 48 -7.84 11.83 -3.85
N GLY A 49 -7.49 13.05 -3.45
CA GLY A 49 -7.44 13.47 -2.05
C GLY A 49 -8.78 13.32 -1.35
N ARG A 50 -9.88 13.69 -2.02
CA ARG A 50 -11.25 13.52 -1.52
C ARG A 50 -11.58 12.03 -1.31
N LEU A 51 -11.32 11.18 -2.30
CA LEU A 51 -11.62 9.75 -2.24
C LEU A 51 -10.78 9.00 -1.22
N ARG A 52 -9.49 9.37 -1.08
CA ARG A 52 -8.60 8.85 -0.04
C ARG A 52 -9.16 9.15 1.34
N GLU A 53 -9.50 10.42 1.61
CA GLU A 53 -10.00 10.82 2.93
C GLU A 53 -11.30 10.10 3.28
N ILE A 54 -12.23 9.95 2.33
CA ILE A 54 -13.46 9.17 2.52
C ILE A 54 -13.13 7.71 2.87
N ALA A 55 -12.28 7.06 2.07
CA ALA A 55 -11.96 5.65 2.23
C ALA A 55 -11.23 5.38 3.56
N PHE A 56 -10.26 6.22 3.91
CA PHE A 56 -9.47 6.06 5.12
C PHE A 56 -10.27 6.39 6.40
N ARG A 57 -11.10 7.45 6.40
CA ARG A 57 -12.01 7.72 7.53
C ARG A 57 -12.99 6.58 7.77
N ALA A 58 -13.55 6.01 6.71
CA ALA A 58 -14.46 4.88 6.82
C ALA A 58 -13.80 3.64 7.45
N ALA A 59 -12.48 3.50 7.31
CA ALA A 59 -11.70 2.43 7.91
C ALA A 59 -11.20 2.75 9.34
N GLY A 60 -11.32 4.00 9.79
CA GLY A 60 -10.87 4.44 11.12
C GLY A 60 -9.49 5.11 11.14
N GLY A 61 -9.00 5.56 9.99
CA GLY A 61 -7.78 6.37 9.83
C GLY A 61 -8.10 7.70 9.16
N GLY A 62 -7.17 8.18 8.33
CA GLY A 62 -7.28 9.42 7.58
C GLY A 62 -6.65 10.62 8.29
N THR A 63 -6.54 11.72 7.57
CA THR A 63 -5.89 12.94 8.07
C THR A 63 -6.82 13.80 8.94
N GLY A 64 -8.13 13.61 8.82
CA GLY A 64 -9.12 14.47 9.44
C GLY A 64 -9.34 15.80 8.70
N LEU A 65 -8.61 16.04 7.61
CA LEU A 65 -8.71 17.24 6.78
C LEU A 65 -9.81 17.10 5.72
N SER A 66 -10.13 18.17 5.01
CA SER A 66 -11.15 18.16 3.95
C SER A 66 -10.79 17.29 2.73
N MET A 67 -9.52 16.91 2.59
CA MET A 67 -8.97 15.98 1.61
C MET A 67 -7.58 15.48 2.05
N ASP A 68 -7.22 14.24 1.73
CA ASP A 68 -5.89 13.68 2.00
C ASP A 68 -4.91 14.04 0.87
N ILE A 69 -4.32 15.22 0.98
CA ILE A 69 -3.20 15.69 0.16
C ILE A 69 -2.16 16.23 1.12
N ASP A 70 -0.93 15.74 1.01
CA ASP A 70 0.20 16.15 1.85
C ASP A 70 1.33 16.80 1.03
N GLU A 71 2.42 17.13 1.71
CA GLU A 71 3.61 17.73 1.08
C GLU A 71 4.24 16.82 0.03
N TYR A 72 4.21 15.50 0.22
CA TYR A 72 4.74 14.52 -0.74
C TYR A 72 3.95 14.49 -2.05
N ASP A 73 2.67 14.84 -2.02
CA ASP A 73 1.83 14.97 -3.20
C ASP A 73 2.10 16.31 -3.95
N THR A 74 2.61 17.35 -3.27
CA THR A 74 2.67 18.73 -3.79
C THR A 74 4.08 19.33 -3.91
N MET A 75 5.12 18.69 -3.36
CA MET A 75 6.50 19.15 -3.45
C MET A 75 6.98 19.28 -4.90
N GLU A 76 8.11 19.91 -5.14
CA GLU A 76 8.68 20.17 -6.49
C GLU A 76 8.86 18.89 -7.32
N HIS A 77 9.32 17.78 -6.69
CA HIS A 77 9.37 16.45 -7.28
C HIS A 77 8.40 15.54 -6.53
N PRO A 78 7.10 15.62 -6.86
CA PRO A 78 6.05 14.97 -6.09
C PRO A 78 5.99 13.47 -6.37
N TYR A 79 5.40 12.76 -5.41
CA TYR A 79 4.96 11.39 -5.67
C TYR A 79 3.98 11.36 -6.84
N LYS A 80 4.17 10.39 -7.72
CA LYS A 80 3.25 10.10 -8.82
C LYS A 80 2.04 9.33 -8.29
N GLN A 81 0.91 9.55 -8.92
CA GLN A 81 -0.34 8.85 -8.60
C GLN A 81 -0.64 7.86 -9.72
N LEU A 82 -0.70 6.58 -9.40
CA LEU A 82 -1.22 5.54 -10.26
C LEU A 82 -2.68 5.34 -9.90
N ILE A 83 -3.59 5.60 -10.83
CA ILE A 83 -5.03 5.47 -10.60
C ILE A 83 -5.67 4.55 -11.62
N VAL A 84 -6.75 3.89 -11.20
CA VAL A 84 -7.65 3.13 -12.06
C VAL A 84 -8.90 3.95 -12.30
N TRP A 85 -9.17 4.25 -13.56
CA TRP A 85 -10.32 5.00 -14.05
C TRP A 85 -11.31 4.08 -14.77
N ASN A 86 -12.57 4.16 -14.42
CA ASN A 86 -13.65 3.50 -15.13
C ASN A 86 -14.26 4.48 -16.15
N PRO A 87 -14.07 4.27 -17.46
CA PRO A 87 -14.57 5.20 -18.48
C PRO A 87 -16.09 5.17 -18.65
N GLU A 88 -16.78 4.09 -18.28
CA GLU A 88 -18.24 4.01 -18.37
C GLU A 88 -18.94 4.76 -17.22
N ALA A 89 -18.43 4.59 -15.99
CA ALA A 89 -18.97 5.28 -14.81
C ALA A 89 -18.41 6.70 -14.71
N GLU A 90 -17.29 6.98 -15.38
CA GLU A 90 -16.51 8.22 -15.27
C GLU A 90 -16.09 8.46 -13.82
N GLU A 91 -15.43 7.45 -13.21
CA GLU A 91 -15.07 7.44 -11.80
C GLU A 91 -13.68 6.81 -11.57
N ILE A 92 -12.98 7.30 -10.53
CA ILE A 92 -11.75 6.69 -10.03
C ILE A 92 -12.11 5.53 -9.12
N LEU A 93 -11.67 4.32 -9.46
CA LEU A 93 -11.92 3.10 -8.67
C LEU A 93 -10.97 2.95 -7.49
N GLY A 94 -9.77 3.51 -7.59
CA GLY A 94 -8.73 3.43 -6.58
C GLY A 94 -7.39 3.88 -7.11
N GLY A 95 -6.37 3.82 -6.28
CA GLY A 95 -5.03 4.24 -6.66
C GLY A 95 -3.96 3.90 -5.63
N TYR A 96 -2.73 4.16 -6.05
CA TYR A 96 -1.52 4.22 -5.24
C TYR A 96 -0.78 5.52 -5.51
N ARG A 97 -0.09 6.06 -4.52
CA ARG A 97 0.99 6.99 -4.80
C ARG A 97 2.33 6.24 -4.78
N TYR A 98 3.31 6.70 -5.56
CA TYR A 98 4.61 6.07 -5.59
C TYR A 98 5.73 7.07 -5.89
N LEU A 99 6.93 6.76 -5.40
CA LEU A 99 8.17 7.46 -5.72
C LEU A 99 9.23 6.44 -6.11
N LEU A 100 10.00 6.75 -7.17
CA LEU A 100 11.16 5.96 -7.54
C LEU A 100 12.31 6.28 -6.57
N GLY A 101 13.03 5.27 -6.13
CA GLY A 101 14.20 5.46 -5.28
C GLY A 101 15.29 6.33 -5.90
N THR A 102 15.38 6.36 -7.24
CA THR A 102 16.26 7.28 -7.99
C THR A 102 15.83 8.75 -7.92
N ASP A 103 14.55 9.02 -7.61
CA ASP A 103 13.99 10.36 -7.52
C ASP A 103 13.98 10.88 -6.06
N VAL A 104 14.40 10.03 -5.10
CA VAL A 104 14.43 10.37 -3.68
C VAL A 104 15.47 11.45 -3.43
N ARG A 105 15.08 12.50 -2.73
CA ARG A 105 15.95 13.52 -2.20
C ARG A 105 16.40 13.17 -0.78
N PHE A 106 17.49 13.78 -0.37
CA PHE A 106 18.05 13.61 0.96
C PHE A 106 18.06 14.96 1.67
N ASP A 107 17.83 14.93 2.97
CA ASP A 107 17.95 16.11 3.82
C ASP A 107 19.41 16.47 4.09
N GLU A 108 19.64 17.54 4.88
CA GLU A 108 20.99 18.02 5.24
C GLU A 108 21.78 16.99 6.08
N ALA A 109 21.11 16.09 6.77
CA ALA A 109 21.71 15.00 7.54
C ALA A 109 22.00 13.74 6.70
N GLY A 110 21.59 13.72 5.42
CA GLY A 110 21.73 12.58 4.53
C GLY A 110 20.66 11.51 4.70
N ALA A 111 19.55 11.81 5.38
CA ALA A 111 18.41 10.91 5.49
C ALA A 111 17.49 11.03 4.26
N PRO A 112 16.92 9.93 3.74
CA PRO A 112 16.04 9.98 2.59
C PRO A 112 14.72 10.66 2.94
N ILE A 113 14.22 11.54 2.06
CA ILE A 113 12.93 12.21 2.21
C ILE A 113 11.85 11.33 1.57
N LEU A 114 11.30 10.44 2.38
CA LEU A 114 10.25 9.49 2.01
C LEU A 114 9.00 9.71 2.87
N ALA A 115 7.83 9.35 2.36
CA ALA A 115 6.59 9.40 3.13
C ALA A 115 6.58 8.45 4.35
N THR A 116 7.57 7.60 4.48
CA THR A 116 7.78 6.69 5.61
C THR A 116 8.88 7.16 6.57
N SER A 117 9.66 8.20 6.22
CA SER A 117 10.83 8.66 7.00
C SER A 117 10.49 9.19 8.39
N HIS A 118 9.27 9.62 8.63
CA HIS A 118 8.84 10.06 9.97
C HIS A 118 8.58 8.91 10.96
N MET A 119 8.57 7.66 10.46
CA MET A 119 8.32 6.46 11.29
C MET A 119 9.44 5.45 11.29
N PHE A 120 10.29 5.46 10.24
CA PHE A 120 11.30 4.44 10.04
C PHE A 120 12.68 5.03 9.85
N HIS A 121 13.66 4.36 10.45
CA HIS A 121 15.07 4.58 10.19
C HIS A 121 15.55 3.65 9.08
N PHE A 122 16.35 4.19 8.14
CA PHE A 122 16.90 3.46 7.01
C PHE A 122 18.40 3.25 7.21
N SER A 123 18.87 2.00 7.09
CA SER A 123 20.29 1.70 7.18
C SER A 123 21.05 2.21 5.95
N ASP A 124 22.34 2.40 6.11
CA ASP A 124 23.25 2.72 5.02
C ASP A 124 23.17 1.70 3.86
N ALA A 125 23.02 0.41 4.21
CA ALA A 125 22.87 -0.66 3.24
C ALA A 125 21.57 -0.49 2.42
N PHE A 126 20.45 -0.20 3.10
CA PHE A 126 19.20 0.08 2.38
C PHE A 126 19.33 1.27 1.43
N ILE A 127 19.88 2.40 1.92
CA ILE A 127 20.02 3.62 1.14
C ILE A 127 20.90 3.41 -0.10
N LYS A 128 22.02 2.70 0.05
CA LYS A 128 23.02 2.55 -1.02
C LYS A 128 22.70 1.44 -2.01
N GLU A 129 22.15 0.31 -1.53
CA GLU A 129 22.02 -0.91 -2.33
C GLU A 129 20.60 -1.20 -2.77
N TYR A 130 19.61 -0.93 -1.92
CA TYR A 130 18.21 -1.24 -2.19
C TYR A 130 17.42 -0.05 -2.76
N LEU A 131 17.50 1.12 -2.11
CA LEU A 131 16.69 2.29 -2.46
C LEU A 131 16.79 2.68 -3.95
N PRO A 132 17.96 2.71 -4.62
CA PRO A 132 18.05 3.09 -6.03
C PRO A 132 17.28 2.16 -6.99
N GLN A 133 16.95 0.95 -6.54
CA GLN A 133 16.23 -0.06 -7.30
C GLN A 133 14.81 -0.29 -6.75
N THR A 134 14.33 0.61 -5.90
CA THR A 134 13.06 0.49 -5.17
C THR A 134 12.03 1.48 -5.69
N ILE A 135 10.76 1.08 -5.69
CA ILE A 135 9.61 1.98 -5.71
C ILE A 135 9.01 1.99 -4.31
N GLU A 136 8.95 3.17 -3.68
CA GLU A 136 8.13 3.34 -2.49
C GLU A 136 6.66 3.50 -2.89
N LEU A 137 5.79 2.70 -2.27
CA LEU A 137 4.35 2.70 -2.47
C LEU A 137 3.63 3.21 -1.22
N GLY A 138 2.63 4.05 -1.40
CA GLY A 138 1.83 4.56 -0.30
C GLY A 138 0.40 4.90 -0.69
N ARG A 139 -0.40 5.29 0.29
CA ARG A 139 -1.79 5.75 0.08
C ARG A 139 -2.60 4.83 -0.82
N SER A 140 -2.44 3.52 -0.66
CA SER A 140 -3.27 2.52 -1.35
C SER A 140 -4.73 2.69 -0.94
N PHE A 141 -5.60 2.93 -1.89
CA PHE A 141 -7.05 3.01 -1.62
C PHE A 141 -7.87 2.38 -2.73
N VAL A 142 -9.02 1.89 -2.36
CA VAL A 142 -10.14 1.57 -3.25
C VAL A 142 -11.28 2.51 -2.86
N THR A 143 -11.92 3.14 -3.82
CA THR A 143 -13.06 4.03 -3.59
C THR A 143 -14.15 3.28 -2.81
N LEU A 144 -14.71 3.91 -1.77
CA LEU A 144 -15.52 3.24 -0.74
C LEU A 144 -16.67 2.42 -1.33
N GLU A 145 -17.33 2.93 -2.36
CA GLU A 145 -18.44 2.28 -3.05
C GLU A 145 -18.04 0.94 -3.70
N TYR A 146 -16.75 0.78 -4.02
CA TYR A 146 -16.18 -0.43 -4.64
C TYR A 146 -15.54 -1.40 -3.64
N GLN A 147 -15.52 -1.10 -2.36
CA GLN A 147 -14.98 -1.98 -1.31
C GLN A 147 -15.97 -3.06 -0.87
N SER A 148 -17.25 -2.86 -1.08
CA SER A 148 -18.28 -3.76 -0.58
C SER A 148 -18.62 -4.87 -1.59
N THR A 149 -19.06 -6.03 -1.07
CA THR A 149 -19.64 -7.12 -1.88
C THR A 149 -20.90 -6.68 -2.64
N ARG A 150 -21.55 -5.58 -2.23
CA ARG A 150 -22.71 -4.98 -2.90
C ARG A 150 -22.36 -4.29 -4.22
N ALA A 151 -21.08 -3.93 -4.42
CA ALA A 151 -20.61 -3.37 -5.68
C ALA A 151 -20.57 -4.37 -6.85
N GLY A 152 -20.88 -5.64 -6.59
CA GLY A 152 -20.90 -6.69 -7.60
C GLY A 152 -19.53 -6.93 -8.24
N SER A 153 -19.52 -7.26 -9.53
CA SER A 153 -18.27 -7.52 -10.27
C SER A 153 -17.33 -6.32 -10.36
N LYS A 154 -17.84 -5.10 -10.29
CA LYS A 154 -17.04 -3.86 -10.35
C LYS A 154 -16.11 -3.72 -9.13
N GLY A 155 -16.60 -4.01 -7.92
CA GLY A 155 -15.78 -3.99 -6.71
C GLY A 155 -14.78 -5.14 -6.63
N LEU A 156 -15.16 -6.31 -7.16
CA LEU A 156 -14.32 -7.51 -7.11
C LEU A 156 -12.96 -7.32 -7.82
N PHE A 157 -12.91 -6.50 -8.88
CA PHE A 157 -11.70 -6.30 -9.68
C PHE A 157 -10.94 -5.02 -9.36
N ALA A 158 -11.43 -4.16 -8.46
CA ALA A 158 -10.77 -2.89 -8.18
C ALA A 158 -9.33 -3.08 -7.68
N LEU A 159 -9.13 -3.95 -6.69
CA LEU A 159 -7.79 -4.28 -6.19
C LEU A 159 -6.93 -5.00 -7.24
N ASP A 160 -7.52 -5.91 -8.00
CA ASP A 160 -6.87 -6.65 -9.08
C ASP A 160 -6.34 -5.71 -10.17
N ASN A 161 -7.14 -4.72 -10.55
CA ASN A 161 -6.76 -3.69 -11.53
C ASN A 161 -5.61 -2.79 -11.02
N LEU A 162 -5.55 -2.52 -9.73
CA LEU A 162 -4.42 -1.81 -9.12
C LEU A 162 -3.11 -2.62 -9.26
N TRP A 163 -3.17 -3.94 -9.07
CA TRP A 163 -2.03 -4.83 -9.29
C TRP A 163 -1.57 -4.87 -10.75
N ASP A 164 -2.50 -4.77 -11.72
CA ASP A 164 -2.14 -4.63 -13.14
C ASP A 164 -1.30 -3.36 -13.38
N GLY A 165 -1.60 -2.28 -12.68
CA GLY A 165 -0.82 -1.04 -12.72
C GLY A 165 0.57 -1.20 -12.12
N LEU A 166 0.67 -1.80 -10.93
CA LEU A 166 1.97 -2.03 -10.28
C LEU A 166 2.84 -2.99 -11.12
N GLY A 167 2.23 -4.04 -11.70
CA GLY A 167 2.92 -4.94 -12.62
C GLY A 167 3.46 -4.21 -13.84
N ALA A 168 2.68 -3.30 -14.44
CA ALA A 168 3.12 -2.50 -15.57
C ALA A 168 4.30 -1.58 -15.22
N LEU A 169 4.35 -1.02 -14.00
CA LEU A 169 5.49 -0.21 -13.57
C LEU A 169 6.81 -1.00 -13.62
N THR A 170 6.81 -2.27 -13.26
CA THR A 170 8.02 -3.11 -13.30
C THR A 170 8.51 -3.39 -14.72
N VAL A 171 7.61 -3.34 -15.71
CA VAL A 171 7.96 -3.54 -17.13
C VAL A 171 8.51 -2.25 -17.74
N VAL A 172 7.85 -1.11 -17.49
CA VAL A 172 8.32 0.20 -18.03
C VAL A 172 9.54 0.73 -17.28
N MET A 173 9.85 0.22 -16.11
CA MET A 173 10.98 0.59 -15.26
C MET A 173 11.83 -0.64 -14.92
N PRO A 174 12.58 -1.22 -15.87
CA PRO A 174 13.25 -2.53 -15.71
C PRO A 174 14.35 -2.54 -14.64
N ASN A 175 14.80 -1.37 -14.18
CA ASN A 175 15.78 -1.26 -13.09
C ASN A 175 15.15 -1.43 -11.70
N VAL A 176 13.82 -1.42 -11.61
CA VAL A 176 13.10 -1.61 -10.36
C VAL A 176 13.10 -3.09 -10.00
N LYS A 177 13.65 -3.39 -8.83
CA LYS A 177 13.70 -4.76 -8.27
C LYS A 177 12.87 -4.93 -7.01
N TYR A 178 12.51 -3.84 -6.35
CA TYR A 178 11.82 -3.89 -5.07
C TYR A 178 10.61 -2.96 -5.03
N PHE A 179 9.56 -3.43 -4.38
CA PHE A 179 8.49 -2.61 -3.84
C PHE A 179 8.69 -2.46 -2.34
N PHE A 180 8.76 -1.24 -1.87
CA PHE A 180 8.79 -0.88 -0.46
C PHE A 180 7.52 -0.12 -0.10
N GLY A 181 7.00 -0.34 1.08
CA GLY A 181 5.85 0.39 1.57
C GLY A 181 5.42 -0.09 2.94
N LYS A 182 4.22 0.29 3.33
CA LYS A 182 3.66 -0.08 4.62
C LYS A 182 2.24 -0.62 4.48
N VAL A 183 1.91 -1.60 5.30
CA VAL A 183 0.55 -2.10 5.43
C VAL A 183 -0.04 -1.64 6.74
N THR A 184 -1.26 -1.11 6.66
CA THR A 184 -1.95 -0.47 7.77
C THR A 184 -2.89 -1.45 8.46
N MET A 185 -2.83 -1.50 9.80
CA MET A 185 -3.88 -2.03 10.65
C MET A 185 -4.51 -0.91 11.47
N TYR A 186 -5.84 -0.93 11.54
CA TYR A 186 -6.61 0.12 12.20
C TYR A 186 -6.81 -0.19 13.68
N PRO A 187 -6.86 0.83 14.58
CA PRO A 187 -7.03 0.65 16.01
C PRO A 187 -8.30 -0.10 16.41
N SER A 188 -9.32 -0.11 15.54
CA SER A 188 -10.57 -0.86 15.72
C SER A 188 -10.42 -2.38 15.56
N TYR A 189 -9.31 -2.86 15.01
CA TYR A 189 -9.06 -4.28 14.87
C TYR A 189 -8.76 -4.92 16.24
N HIS A 190 -9.17 -6.18 16.41
CA HIS A 190 -9.01 -6.89 17.69
C HIS A 190 -7.54 -7.00 18.12
N ARG A 191 -7.17 -6.48 19.31
CA ARG A 191 -5.78 -6.33 19.74
C ARG A 191 -4.99 -7.64 19.74
N ARG A 192 -5.54 -8.72 20.33
CA ARG A 192 -4.91 -10.03 20.25
C ARG A 192 -4.79 -10.56 18.82
N GLY A 193 -5.78 -10.29 17.98
CA GLY A 193 -5.72 -10.63 16.55
C GLY A 193 -4.59 -9.92 15.83
N ARG A 194 -4.42 -8.62 16.11
CA ARG A 194 -3.31 -7.80 15.66
C ARG A 194 -1.96 -8.40 16.09
N ASP A 195 -1.82 -8.71 17.36
CA ASP A 195 -0.58 -9.27 17.91
C ASP A 195 -0.21 -10.60 17.27
N MET A 196 -1.19 -11.48 17.06
CA MET A 196 -0.99 -12.74 16.34
C MET A 196 -0.50 -12.54 14.92
N ILE A 197 -1.06 -11.56 14.17
CA ILE A 197 -0.63 -11.23 12.82
C ILE A 197 0.82 -10.72 12.85
N LEU A 198 1.13 -9.75 13.70
CA LEU A 198 2.46 -9.14 13.75
C LEU A 198 3.54 -10.13 14.19
N TYR A 199 3.24 -10.98 15.15
CA TYR A 199 4.14 -12.07 15.56
C TYR A 199 4.39 -13.05 14.41
N PHE A 200 3.32 -13.46 13.71
CA PHE A 200 3.40 -14.34 12.56
C PHE A 200 4.27 -13.74 11.45
N LEU A 201 4.05 -12.46 11.13
CA LEU A 201 4.85 -11.74 10.13
C LEU A 201 6.32 -11.68 10.55
N LYS A 202 6.59 -11.34 11.80
CA LYS A 202 7.97 -11.30 12.33
C LYS A 202 8.63 -12.68 12.29
N LYS A 203 7.90 -13.75 12.58
CA LYS A 203 8.46 -15.12 12.55
C LYS A 203 8.83 -15.57 11.15
N HIS A 204 7.99 -15.31 10.15
CA HIS A 204 8.13 -15.88 8.81
C HIS A 204 8.79 -14.95 7.78
N PHE A 205 8.80 -13.64 8.04
CA PHE A 205 9.27 -12.62 7.10
C PHE A 205 10.28 -11.65 7.71
N ASN A 206 10.92 -12.04 8.80
CA ASN A 206 11.85 -11.16 9.52
C ASN A 206 12.99 -10.66 8.61
N ASP A 207 13.22 -9.36 8.64
CA ASP A 207 14.43 -8.78 8.07
C ASP A 207 15.61 -8.99 9.02
N ARG A 208 16.54 -9.85 8.63
CA ARG A 208 17.73 -10.19 9.43
C ARG A 208 18.88 -9.20 9.24
N GLU A 209 18.78 -8.34 8.23
CA GLU A 209 19.81 -7.37 7.87
C GLU A 209 19.55 -6.00 8.51
N GLU A 210 18.42 -5.84 9.20
CA GLU A 210 18.00 -4.58 9.83
C GLU A 210 18.06 -3.39 8.84
N LEU A 211 17.59 -3.65 7.61
CA LEU A 211 17.63 -2.66 6.53
C LEU A 211 16.80 -1.43 6.85
N VAL A 212 15.62 -1.65 7.45
CA VAL A 212 14.70 -0.60 7.87
C VAL A 212 14.15 -0.96 9.24
N THR A 213 14.13 -0.02 10.17
CA THR A 213 13.66 -0.26 11.54
C THR A 213 12.71 0.83 12.00
N PRO A 214 11.64 0.51 12.75
CA PRO A 214 10.77 1.53 13.33
C PRO A 214 11.55 2.43 14.29
N MET A 215 11.34 3.75 14.25
CA MET A 215 11.89 4.68 15.23
C MET A 215 11.32 4.41 16.63
N GLU A 216 10.00 4.17 16.69
CA GLU A 216 9.28 3.80 17.90
C GLU A 216 8.54 2.46 17.64
N PRO A 217 9.18 1.30 17.95
CA PRO A 217 8.57 0.01 17.69
C PRO A 217 7.30 -0.21 18.50
N LEU A 218 6.25 -0.69 17.85
CA LEU A 218 5.02 -1.09 18.51
C LEU A 218 5.27 -2.27 19.48
N ILE A 219 4.82 -2.12 20.72
CA ILE A 219 4.88 -3.17 21.72
C ILE A 219 3.60 -4.01 21.65
N LEU A 220 3.75 -5.33 21.52
CA LEU A 220 2.62 -6.25 21.57
C LEU A 220 2.05 -6.34 22.98
N GLU A 221 0.71 -6.45 23.08
CA GLU A 221 0.00 -6.61 24.36
C GLU A 221 -0.05 -8.08 24.79
N THR A 222 -0.06 -9.02 23.83
CA THR A 222 -0.01 -10.46 24.07
C THR A 222 1.43 -10.90 24.36
N SER A 223 1.64 -11.73 25.38
CA SER A 223 2.99 -12.13 25.77
C SER A 223 3.69 -12.95 24.67
N ASP A 224 5.00 -12.76 24.55
CA ASP A 224 5.84 -13.49 23.60
C ASP A 224 5.80 -15.02 23.84
N GLU A 225 5.70 -15.45 25.11
CA GLU A 225 5.57 -16.86 25.47
C GLU A 225 4.28 -17.48 24.94
N GLU A 226 3.15 -16.78 25.08
CA GLU A 226 1.86 -17.21 24.53
C GLU A 226 1.91 -17.33 23.01
N LEU A 227 2.42 -16.29 22.32
CA LEU A 227 2.51 -16.27 20.87
C LEU A 227 3.48 -17.34 20.33
N ARG A 228 4.60 -17.56 21.01
CA ARG A 228 5.57 -18.60 20.66
C ARG A 228 4.97 -20.00 20.82
N THR A 229 4.19 -20.23 21.88
CA THR A 229 3.49 -21.49 22.09
C THR A 229 2.44 -21.73 21.02
N LEU A 230 1.71 -20.68 20.63
CA LEU A 230 0.68 -20.76 19.60
C LEU A 230 1.28 -21.05 18.21
N PHE A 231 2.32 -20.34 17.83
CA PHE A 231 3.00 -20.49 16.54
C PHE A 231 4.28 -21.33 16.68
N CYS A 232 4.13 -22.57 17.08
CA CYS A 232 5.24 -23.49 17.33
C CYS A 232 5.60 -24.40 16.13
N LYS A 233 4.97 -24.22 14.97
CA LYS A 233 5.22 -25.05 13.79
C LYS A 233 6.42 -24.54 12.99
N ASP A 234 7.05 -25.45 12.21
CA ASP A 234 8.24 -25.14 11.45
C ASP A 234 7.93 -24.48 10.09
N THR A 235 6.71 -24.64 9.58
CA THR A 235 6.34 -24.17 8.26
C THR A 235 5.34 -22.99 8.28
N PHE A 236 5.51 -22.06 7.35
CA PHE A 236 4.55 -20.99 7.09
C PHE A 236 3.11 -21.52 6.96
N LYS A 237 2.93 -22.59 6.18
CA LYS A 237 1.60 -23.14 5.89
C LYS A 237 0.86 -23.64 7.11
N GLU A 238 1.58 -24.26 8.05
CA GLU A 238 1.00 -24.78 9.28
C GLU A 238 0.64 -23.65 10.25
N ASP A 239 1.57 -22.71 10.47
CA ASP A 239 1.30 -21.56 11.32
C ASP A 239 0.23 -20.63 10.71
N TYR A 240 0.15 -20.50 9.38
CA TYR A 240 -0.92 -19.75 8.73
C TYR A 240 -2.30 -20.34 8.97
N LYS A 241 -2.43 -21.68 9.00
CA LYS A 241 -3.69 -22.34 9.37
C LYS A 241 -4.08 -22.03 10.82
N ILE A 242 -3.11 -22.02 11.72
CA ILE A 242 -3.33 -21.63 13.13
C ILE A 242 -3.79 -20.18 13.17
N LEU A 243 -3.05 -19.26 12.57
CA LEU A 243 -3.38 -17.83 12.51
C LEU A 243 -4.82 -17.61 12.03
N ASN A 244 -5.18 -18.19 10.89
CA ASN A 244 -6.50 -18.03 10.30
C ASN A 244 -7.62 -18.59 11.20
N THR A 245 -7.36 -19.72 11.86
CA THR A 245 -8.31 -20.35 12.79
C THR A 245 -8.52 -19.48 14.02
N GLU A 246 -7.44 -19.01 14.64
CA GLU A 246 -7.52 -18.22 15.88
C GLU A 246 -8.16 -16.84 15.63
N ILE A 247 -7.84 -16.18 14.50
CA ILE A 247 -8.48 -14.93 14.13
C ILE A 247 -9.99 -15.10 13.90
N ARG A 248 -10.39 -16.19 13.25
CA ARG A 248 -11.82 -16.49 13.04
C ARG A 248 -12.56 -16.76 14.34
N LYS A 249 -11.93 -17.39 15.33
CA LYS A 249 -12.51 -17.56 16.67
C LYS A 249 -12.81 -16.23 17.37
N LEU A 250 -12.03 -15.18 17.06
CA LEU A 250 -12.28 -13.83 17.54
C LEU A 250 -13.40 -13.10 16.79
N GLY A 251 -13.99 -13.71 15.75
CA GLY A 251 -15.01 -13.09 14.91
C GLY A 251 -14.47 -12.17 13.80
N TYR A 252 -13.17 -12.25 13.53
CA TYR A 252 -12.48 -11.41 12.54
C TYR A 252 -11.91 -12.25 11.39
N ASN A 253 -11.45 -11.56 10.35
CA ASN A 253 -10.63 -12.12 9.28
C ASN A 253 -9.28 -11.41 9.27
N ILE A 254 -8.25 -12.07 8.74
CA ILE A 254 -6.99 -11.40 8.43
C ILE A 254 -7.30 -10.25 7.45
N PRO A 255 -6.83 -9.02 7.69
CA PRO A 255 -7.10 -7.90 6.80
C PRO A 255 -6.71 -8.25 5.34
N PRO A 256 -7.57 -7.97 4.35
CA PRO A 256 -7.38 -8.43 2.97
C PRO A 256 -6.02 -8.04 2.38
N LEU A 257 -5.54 -6.82 2.65
CA LEU A 257 -4.27 -6.34 2.13
C LEU A 257 -3.08 -7.05 2.78
N VAL A 258 -3.11 -7.29 4.10
CA VAL A 258 -2.09 -8.08 4.82
C VAL A 258 -2.03 -9.49 4.23
N ASN A 259 -3.19 -10.12 4.03
CA ASN A 259 -3.27 -11.46 3.46
C ASN A 259 -2.75 -11.51 2.02
N ALA A 260 -3.04 -10.48 1.22
CA ALA A 260 -2.55 -10.36 -0.16
C ALA A 260 -1.03 -10.30 -0.21
N TYR A 261 -0.39 -9.48 0.64
CA TYR A 261 1.07 -9.37 0.69
C TYR A 261 1.74 -10.65 1.18
N MET A 262 1.24 -11.30 2.25
CA MET A 262 1.75 -12.60 2.69
C MET A 262 1.70 -13.70 1.61
N SER A 263 0.75 -13.56 0.68
CA SER A 263 0.53 -14.51 -0.42
C SER A 263 1.17 -14.09 -1.73
N LEU A 264 1.94 -13.00 -1.74
CA LEU A 264 2.54 -12.44 -2.95
C LEU A 264 3.94 -12.97 -3.19
N SER A 265 4.77 -13.01 -2.14
CA SER A 265 6.15 -13.45 -2.22
C SER A 265 6.55 -14.19 -0.94
N PRO A 266 7.18 -15.37 -1.04
CA PRO A 266 7.67 -16.11 0.13
C PRO A 266 8.88 -15.45 0.79
N THR A 267 9.52 -14.51 0.11
CA THR A 267 10.73 -13.80 0.56
C THR A 267 10.44 -12.35 0.92
N MET A 268 9.16 -11.96 1.06
CA MET A 268 8.79 -10.66 1.61
C MET A 268 9.57 -10.40 2.91
N ARG A 269 10.04 -9.18 3.12
CA ARG A 269 10.67 -8.77 4.37
C ARG A 269 9.73 -7.87 5.17
N MET A 270 9.67 -8.10 6.48
CA MET A 270 8.91 -7.29 7.43
C MET A 270 9.88 -6.51 8.30
N PHE A 271 9.71 -5.20 8.35
CA PHE A 271 10.62 -4.26 9.02
C PHE A 271 10.17 -3.81 10.41
N GLY A 272 9.11 -4.40 10.91
CA GLY A 272 8.49 -3.99 12.17
C GLY A 272 7.34 -3.00 11.97
N THR A 273 6.73 -2.61 13.08
CA THR A 273 5.51 -1.80 13.10
C THR A 273 5.71 -0.56 13.96
N ALA A 274 5.22 0.59 13.49
CA ALA A 274 5.15 1.85 14.22
C ALA A 274 3.72 2.38 14.23
N ILE A 275 3.40 3.30 15.16
CA ILE A 275 2.13 4.02 15.20
C ILE A 275 2.27 5.30 14.36
N ASN A 276 1.33 5.54 13.48
CA ASN A 276 1.25 6.77 12.71
C ASN A 276 0.25 7.74 13.35
N TYR A 277 0.76 8.61 14.21
CA TYR A 277 -0.04 9.60 14.93
C TYR A 277 -0.64 10.68 14.02
N GLU A 278 -0.06 10.89 12.84
CA GLU A 278 -0.56 11.88 11.87
C GLU A 278 -1.71 11.36 11.00
N PHE A 279 -2.04 10.06 11.16
CA PHE A 279 -3.03 9.40 10.29
C PHE A 279 -4.09 8.62 11.09
N GLY A 280 -4.48 9.11 12.27
CA GLY A 280 -5.49 8.48 13.11
C GLY A 280 -4.97 7.33 13.97
N ASP A 281 -3.74 7.43 14.42
CA ASP A 281 -3.07 6.46 15.30
C ASP A 281 -3.05 5.02 14.75
N VAL A 282 -3.04 4.89 13.41
CA VAL A 282 -2.99 3.58 12.77
C VAL A 282 -1.63 2.91 12.96
N GLU A 283 -1.63 1.58 12.96
CA GLU A 283 -0.44 0.76 13.14
C GLU A 283 0.09 0.36 11.77
N GLU A 284 1.29 0.81 11.41
CA GLU A 284 1.86 0.63 10.08
C GLU A 284 3.10 -0.26 10.12
N THR A 285 3.02 -1.36 9.39
CA THR A 285 4.11 -2.34 9.27
C THR A 285 4.85 -2.13 7.97
N GLY A 286 6.15 -1.83 8.04
CA GLY A 286 7.02 -1.70 6.87
C GLY A 286 7.26 -3.06 6.22
N ILE A 287 7.18 -3.12 4.88
CA ILE A 287 7.43 -4.34 4.09
C ILE A 287 8.23 -4.04 2.83
N LEU A 288 9.04 -5.02 2.40
CA LEU A 288 9.76 -5.02 1.14
C LEU A 288 9.47 -6.30 0.38
N ILE A 289 9.21 -6.17 -0.92
CA ILE A 289 8.94 -7.29 -1.81
C ILE A 289 9.90 -7.23 -3.00
N ALA A 290 10.67 -8.31 -3.21
CA ALA A 290 11.48 -8.47 -4.41
C ALA A 290 10.58 -8.86 -5.59
N VAL A 291 10.63 -8.08 -6.66
CA VAL A 291 9.76 -8.26 -7.85
C VAL A 291 9.99 -9.61 -8.51
N ASP A 292 11.24 -10.03 -8.61
CA ASP A 292 11.61 -11.31 -9.24
C ASP A 292 11.18 -12.53 -8.43
N GLU A 293 10.89 -12.34 -7.14
CA GLU A 293 10.48 -13.40 -6.21
C GLU A 293 8.97 -13.42 -5.96
N ILE A 294 8.22 -12.59 -6.68
CA ILE A 294 6.75 -12.68 -6.73
C ILE A 294 6.35 -14.02 -7.33
N LEU A 295 5.38 -14.70 -6.70
CA LEU A 295 4.89 -16.00 -7.15
C LEU A 295 4.46 -15.97 -8.61
N GLU A 296 4.78 -17.03 -9.34
CA GLU A 296 4.62 -17.11 -10.80
C GLU A 296 3.19 -16.87 -11.27
N ASP A 297 2.20 -17.39 -10.57
CA ASP A 297 0.77 -17.15 -10.87
C ASP A 297 0.40 -15.65 -10.83
N LYS A 298 1.01 -14.89 -9.93
CA LYS A 298 0.83 -13.44 -9.81
C LYS A 298 1.59 -12.67 -10.89
N ARG A 299 2.82 -13.11 -11.19
CA ARG A 299 3.64 -12.54 -12.28
C ARG A 299 2.94 -12.72 -13.64
N ILE A 300 2.48 -13.93 -13.92
CA ILE A 300 1.72 -14.22 -15.15
C ILE A 300 0.50 -13.30 -15.24
N ARG A 301 -0.25 -13.16 -14.15
CA ARG A 301 -1.50 -12.42 -14.13
C ARG A 301 -1.32 -10.91 -14.30
N HIS A 302 -0.33 -10.29 -13.66
CA HIS A 302 -0.24 -8.84 -13.54
C HIS A 302 0.96 -8.21 -14.25
N ILE A 303 2.04 -8.95 -14.47
CA ILE A 303 3.27 -8.44 -15.10
C ILE A 303 3.33 -8.86 -16.57
N GLN A 304 3.25 -10.16 -16.86
CA GLN A 304 3.44 -10.68 -18.21
C GLN A 304 2.31 -10.31 -19.19
N THR A 305 1.17 -9.90 -18.69
CA THR A 305 0.04 -9.42 -19.52
C THR A 305 0.24 -8.02 -20.09
N PHE A 306 1.29 -7.33 -19.71
CA PHE A 306 1.60 -5.97 -20.20
C PHE A 306 2.58 -5.98 -21.39
N ILE A 307 3.14 -7.10 -21.75
CA ILE A 307 4.14 -7.24 -22.84
C ILE A 307 3.48 -7.18 -24.19
#